data_664c352230308dda785b1f3a5499df10
#
_entry.id   664c352230308dda785b1f3a5499df10
#
_cell.length_a   1.000
_cell.length_b   1.000
_cell.length_c   1.000
_cell.angle_alpha   90.00
_cell.angle_beta   90.00
_cell.angle_gamma   90.00
#
_symmetry.space_group_name_H-M   'P 1'
#
loop_
_entity.id
_entity.type
_entity.pdbx_description
1 polymer ?
#
loop_
_entity_poly.entity_id
_entity_poly.type
_entity_poly.pdbx_seq_one_letter_code
_entity_poly.pdbx_strand_id
1 'polypeptide(L)'
;MKTKNYSYKSGEVLAKGILLPPNAPPEYADRQALWNAAEKVEGQWNAQLARGIIMALPIELPKNEYEALIRDYCREQFVSRGMIADFAIHDKGDGNPHAHILLTMRAMNENGKWLPKARKVYDLDENGERIRLPSGEWKSHKENTVDWNDRKYAEIWRHEWEVSANKYLEANNRPERLDMRSYARQGLDKIPTVHLGPE
;
A
#
# COMPACT_ATOMS: atom_id res chain seq x y z
N MET A 1 3.15 0.95 -29.40
CA MET A 1 3.33 1.59 -28.08
C MET A 1 4.82 1.79 -27.83
N LYS A 2 5.30 3.00 -27.55
CA LYS A 2 6.73 3.22 -27.28
C LYS A 2 7.01 2.79 -25.84
N THR A 3 7.82 1.75 -25.64
CA THR A 3 8.30 1.34 -24.34
C THR A 3 9.24 2.41 -23.78
N LYS A 4 8.91 3.00 -22.64
CA LYS A 4 9.81 3.94 -21.97
C LYS A 4 10.88 3.16 -21.22
N ASN A 5 12.15 3.43 -21.50
CA ASN A 5 13.28 2.83 -20.82
C ASN A 5 13.77 3.78 -19.71
N TYR A 6 13.79 3.29 -18.47
CA TYR A 6 14.22 4.02 -17.27
C TYR A 6 15.54 3.47 -16.68
N SER A 7 16.28 2.65 -17.44
CA SER A 7 17.55 2.05 -16.97
C SER A 7 18.59 3.07 -16.50
N TYR A 8 18.54 4.30 -17.04
CA TYR A 8 19.42 5.41 -16.62
C TYR A 8 19.19 5.86 -15.16
N LYS A 9 18.05 5.52 -14.55
CA LYS A 9 17.73 5.80 -13.13
C LYS A 9 18.20 4.71 -12.17
N SER A 10 18.84 3.65 -12.67
CA SER A 10 19.26 2.52 -11.83
C SER A 10 20.25 2.90 -10.73
N GLY A 11 21.08 3.93 -10.95
CA GLY A 11 22.02 4.46 -9.95
C GLY A 11 21.37 5.20 -8.77
N GLU A 12 20.09 5.57 -8.87
CA GLU A 12 19.33 6.25 -7.83
C GLU A 12 18.63 5.27 -6.88
N VAL A 13 18.56 3.97 -7.25
CA VAL A 13 17.86 2.93 -6.49
C VAL A 13 18.81 2.31 -5.48
N LEU A 14 18.57 2.56 -4.19
CA LEU A 14 19.35 1.99 -3.09
C LEU A 14 18.97 0.54 -2.79
N ALA A 15 17.66 0.24 -2.79
CA ALA A 15 17.13 -1.08 -2.53
C ALA A 15 15.77 -1.27 -3.22
N LYS A 16 15.41 -2.52 -3.48
CA LYS A 16 14.10 -2.90 -4.00
C LYS A 16 13.76 -4.31 -3.57
N GLY A 17 12.48 -4.63 -3.49
CA GLY A 17 12.05 -5.98 -3.11
C GLY A 17 10.55 -6.16 -3.20
N ILE A 18 10.14 -7.41 -3.14
CA ILE A 18 8.74 -7.82 -3.04
C ILE A 18 8.58 -8.63 -1.76
N LEU A 19 7.53 -8.31 -1.01
CA LEU A 19 7.16 -8.99 0.22
C LEU A 19 5.82 -9.69 -0.01
N LEU A 20 5.80 -10.99 0.23
CA LEU A 20 4.67 -11.86 -0.02
C LEU A 20 3.99 -12.27 1.30
N PRO A 21 2.66 -12.27 1.38
CA PRO A 21 1.94 -12.96 2.44
C PRO A 21 2.14 -14.50 2.31
N PRO A 22 1.98 -15.25 3.40
CA PRO A 22 2.28 -16.69 3.42
C PRO A 22 1.54 -17.55 2.38
N ASN A 23 0.35 -17.10 1.98
CA ASN A 23 -0.50 -17.78 1.00
C ASN A 23 -0.27 -17.33 -0.44
N ALA A 24 0.67 -16.40 -0.69
CA ALA A 24 0.97 -15.96 -2.05
C ALA A 24 1.85 -16.99 -2.78
N PRO A 25 1.60 -17.22 -4.08
CA PRO A 25 2.47 -18.02 -4.92
C PRO A 25 3.91 -17.49 -4.91
N PRO A 26 4.93 -18.34 -4.73
CA PRO A 26 6.33 -17.92 -4.65
C PRO A 26 6.84 -17.24 -5.92
N GLU A 27 6.25 -17.55 -7.09
CA GLU A 27 6.58 -16.89 -8.37
C GLU A 27 6.28 -15.40 -8.37
N TYR A 28 5.42 -14.90 -7.47
CA TYR A 28 5.16 -13.46 -7.32
C TYR A 28 6.30 -12.69 -6.65
N ALA A 29 7.37 -13.39 -6.26
CA ALA A 29 8.65 -12.73 -5.94
C ALA A 29 9.31 -12.09 -7.18
N ASP A 30 8.95 -12.55 -8.39
CA ASP A 30 9.30 -11.88 -9.64
C ASP A 30 8.31 -10.76 -9.95
N ARG A 31 8.81 -9.54 -10.16
CA ARG A 31 8.00 -8.35 -10.39
C ARG A 31 7.14 -8.45 -11.63
N GLN A 32 7.67 -9.02 -12.71
CA GLN A 32 6.95 -9.17 -13.96
C GLN A 32 5.82 -10.20 -13.82
N ALA A 33 6.10 -11.33 -13.17
CA ALA A 33 5.09 -12.36 -12.89
C ALA A 33 3.95 -11.80 -12.03
N LEU A 34 4.28 -11.08 -10.96
CA LEU A 34 3.30 -10.47 -10.06
C LEU A 34 2.37 -9.50 -10.82
N TRP A 35 2.94 -8.49 -11.48
CA TRP A 35 2.12 -7.44 -12.06
C TRP A 35 1.37 -7.88 -13.32
N ASN A 36 1.90 -8.84 -14.09
CA ASN A 36 1.15 -9.49 -15.17
C ASN A 36 -0.05 -10.29 -14.62
N ALA A 37 0.12 -10.99 -13.49
CA ALA A 37 -0.98 -11.71 -12.85
C ALA A 37 -2.04 -10.75 -12.28
N ALA A 38 -1.63 -9.65 -11.66
CA ALA A 38 -2.54 -8.61 -11.16
C ALA A 38 -3.33 -7.96 -12.32
N GLU A 39 -2.67 -7.60 -13.42
CA GLU A 39 -3.33 -7.04 -14.60
C GLU A 39 -4.32 -8.02 -15.23
N LYS A 40 -3.94 -9.29 -15.35
CA LYS A 40 -4.79 -10.34 -15.94
C LYS A 40 -6.09 -10.56 -15.18
N VAL A 41 -6.08 -10.42 -13.84
CA VAL A 41 -7.27 -10.61 -13.01
C VAL A 41 -8.18 -9.38 -12.98
N GLU A 42 -7.67 -8.21 -13.36
CA GLU A 42 -8.40 -6.95 -13.43
C GLU A 42 -9.01 -6.78 -14.82
N GLY A 43 -10.17 -7.41 -15.05
CA GLY A 43 -10.80 -7.45 -16.39
C GLY A 43 -11.48 -6.15 -16.85
N GLN A 44 -11.54 -5.10 -16.00
CA GLN A 44 -12.18 -3.82 -16.35
C GLN A 44 -11.13 -2.82 -16.84
N TRP A 45 -11.40 -2.10 -17.93
CA TRP A 45 -10.48 -1.12 -18.51
C TRP A 45 -10.07 0.01 -17.55
N ASN A 46 -10.92 0.34 -16.58
CA ASN A 46 -10.69 1.36 -15.55
C ASN A 46 -10.38 0.76 -14.17
N ALA A 47 -9.99 -0.51 -14.12
CA ALA A 47 -9.68 -1.16 -12.85
C ALA A 47 -8.44 -0.54 -12.22
N GLN A 48 -8.50 -0.34 -10.92
CA GLN A 48 -7.33 0.02 -10.13
C GLN A 48 -6.43 -1.23 -9.98
N LEU A 49 -5.26 -1.22 -10.62
CA LEU A 49 -4.31 -2.34 -10.61
C LEU A 49 -3.50 -2.41 -9.32
N ALA A 50 -3.08 -1.25 -8.84
CA ALA A 50 -2.25 -1.13 -7.65
C ALA A 50 -2.62 0.11 -6.84
N ARG A 51 -2.21 0.12 -5.57
CA ARG A 51 -2.16 1.33 -4.75
C ARG A 51 -0.70 1.75 -4.61
N GLY A 52 -0.40 2.97 -5.07
CA GLY A 52 0.91 3.59 -4.86
C GLY A 52 0.94 4.38 -3.56
N ILE A 53 2.02 4.21 -2.79
CA ILE A 53 2.34 5.00 -1.61
C ILE A 53 3.76 5.52 -1.80
N ILE A 54 3.99 6.79 -1.54
CA ILE A 54 5.32 7.39 -1.50
C ILE A 54 5.57 7.82 -0.07
N MET A 55 6.71 7.38 0.49
CA MET A 55 7.09 7.63 1.87
C MET A 55 8.45 8.30 1.92
N ALA A 56 8.52 9.51 2.48
CA ALA A 56 9.78 10.16 2.77
C ALA A 56 10.51 9.38 3.88
N LEU A 57 11.82 9.19 3.71
CA LEU A 57 12.69 8.54 4.69
C LEU A 57 13.42 9.60 5.52
N PRO A 58 13.61 9.39 6.85
CA PRO A 58 14.37 10.32 7.67
C PRO A 58 15.82 10.40 7.18
N ILE A 59 16.28 11.59 6.84
CA ILE A 59 17.66 11.82 6.38
C ILE A 59 18.69 11.60 7.49
N GLU A 60 18.25 11.66 8.73
CA GLU A 60 19.04 11.44 9.93
C GLU A 60 19.34 9.96 10.16
N LEU A 61 18.53 9.06 9.58
CA LEU A 61 18.74 7.63 9.67
C LEU A 61 19.86 7.18 8.72
N PRO A 62 20.79 6.31 9.12
CA PRO A 62 21.79 5.74 8.24
C PRO A 62 21.16 5.03 7.02
N LYS A 63 21.70 5.24 5.83
CA LYS A 63 21.13 4.70 4.57
C LYS A 63 21.01 3.18 4.54
N ASN A 64 21.90 2.47 5.24
CA ASN A 64 21.85 1.02 5.37
C ASN A 64 20.66 0.52 6.19
N GLU A 65 20.00 1.39 6.96
CA GLU A 65 18.81 1.06 7.76
C GLU A 65 17.50 1.23 6.95
N TYR A 66 17.52 1.97 5.84
CA TYR A 66 16.31 2.25 5.06
C TYR A 66 15.58 1.00 4.58
N GLU A 67 16.32 0.00 4.09
CA GLU A 67 15.70 -1.23 3.60
C GLU A 67 15.04 -2.00 4.74
N ALA A 68 15.69 -2.11 5.89
CA ALA A 68 15.14 -2.80 7.05
C ALA A 68 13.86 -2.10 7.54
N LEU A 69 13.89 -0.78 7.69
CA LEU A 69 12.72 0.02 8.07
C LEU A 69 11.53 -0.20 7.12
N ILE A 70 11.75 -0.10 5.79
CA ILE A 70 10.67 -0.28 4.81
C ILE A 70 10.14 -1.72 4.82
N ARG A 71 11.02 -2.72 4.95
CA ARG A 71 10.60 -4.12 5.01
C ARG A 71 9.74 -4.42 6.23
N ASP A 72 10.15 -3.93 7.40
CA ASP A 72 9.41 -4.15 8.64
C ASP A 72 8.06 -3.45 8.60
N TYR A 73 8.03 -2.17 8.19
CA TYR A 73 6.78 -1.44 8.02
C TYR A 73 5.82 -2.12 7.03
N CYS A 74 6.32 -2.54 5.86
CA CYS A 74 5.50 -3.23 4.87
C CYS A 74 4.97 -4.57 5.39
N ARG A 75 5.77 -5.35 6.13
CA ARG A 75 5.32 -6.61 6.74
C ARG A 75 4.19 -6.38 7.74
N GLU A 76 4.36 -5.41 8.62
CA GLU A 76 3.41 -5.12 9.68
C GLU A 76 2.10 -4.51 9.15
N GLN A 77 2.19 -3.57 8.20
CA GLN A 77 1.02 -2.81 7.78
C GLN A 77 0.30 -3.37 6.56
N PHE A 78 1.00 -4.05 5.65
CA PHE A 78 0.42 -4.49 4.39
C PHE A 78 0.40 -6.00 4.24
N VAL A 79 1.55 -6.66 4.42
CA VAL A 79 1.67 -8.11 4.20
C VAL A 79 0.88 -8.90 5.24
N SER A 80 0.87 -8.48 6.50
CA SER A 80 0.06 -9.06 7.57
C SER A 80 -1.45 -9.05 7.28
N ARG A 81 -1.90 -8.12 6.43
CA ARG A 81 -3.30 -8.01 5.97
C ARG A 81 -3.57 -8.74 4.65
N GLY A 82 -2.56 -9.43 4.10
CA GLY A 82 -2.67 -10.23 2.87
C GLY A 82 -2.38 -9.46 1.58
N MET A 83 -1.85 -8.23 1.64
CA MET A 83 -1.37 -7.51 0.47
C MET A 83 0.02 -8.00 0.08
N ILE A 84 0.34 -7.99 -1.21
CA ILE A 84 1.73 -8.05 -1.68
C ILE A 84 2.25 -6.62 -1.75
N ALA A 85 3.44 -6.38 -1.21
CA ALA A 85 4.09 -5.09 -1.24
C ALA A 85 5.36 -5.14 -2.09
N ASP A 86 5.37 -4.39 -3.19
CA ASP A 86 6.52 -4.20 -4.07
C ASP A 86 7.10 -2.81 -3.82
N PHE A 87 8.34 -2.72 -3.33
CA PHE A 87 8.96 -1.45 -2.97
C PHE A 87 10.26 -1.18 -3.75
N ALA A 88 10.56 0.11 -3.89
CA ALA A 88 11.85 0.60 -4.34
C ALA A 88 12.22 1.86 -3.54
N ILE A 89 13.44 1.92 -3.05
CA ILE A 89 13.99 3.03 -2.29
C ILE A 89 14.89 3.85 -3.22
N HIS A 90 14.62 5.13 -3.28
CA HIS A 90 15.35 6.09 -4.11
C HIS A 90 16.06 7.12 -3.25
N ASP A 91 17.29 7.45 -3.62
CA ASP A 91 18.05 8.57 -3.07
C ASP A 91 18.95 9.15 -4.16
N LYS A 92 18.67 10.36 -4.55
CA LYS A 92 19.48 11.11 -5.53
C LYS A 92 20.63 11.90 -4.91
N GLY A 93 20.72 11.90 -3.57
CA GLY A 93 21.63 12.75 -2.84
C GLY A 93 21.18 14.23 -2.76
N ASP A 94 19.91 14.50 -3.08
CA ASP A 94 19.30 15.83 -3.04
C ASP A 94 18.63 16.15 -1.69
N GLY A 95 18.81 15.29 -0.69
CA GLY A 95 18.21 15.43 0.65
C GLY A 95 16.77 14.97 0.74
N ASN A 96 16.27 14.24 -0.26
CA ASN A 96 14.90 13.69 -0.27
C ASN A 96 14.89 12.18 -0.55
N PRO A 97 15.51 11.34 0.32
CA PRO A 97 15.40 9.91 0.20
C PRO A 97 13.94 9.48 0.42
N HIS A 98 13.44 8.59 -0.43
CA HIS A 98 12.04 8.15 -0.36
C HIS A 98 11.84 6.74 -0.90
N ALA A 99 10.79 6.09 -0.43
CA ALA A 99 10.35 4.78 -0.90
C ALA A 99 9.07 4.91 -1.72
N HIS A 100 9.04 4.25 -2.87
CA HIS A 100 7.82 3.94 -3.62
C HIS A 100 7.37 2.54 -3.26
N ILE A 101 6.11 2.39 -2.86
CA ILE A 101 5.51 1.12 -2.49
C ILE A 101 4.27 0.92 -3.36
N LEU A 102 4.21 -0.18 -4.08
CA LEU A 102 3.02 -0.62 -4.82
C LEU A 102 2.39 -1.81 -4.09
N LEU A 103 1.11 -1.68 -3.79
CA LEU A 103 0.32 -2.70 -3.09
C LEU A 103 -0.70 -3.31 -4.04
N THR A 104 -0.90 -4.62 -3.93
CA THR A 104 -1.98 -5.31 -4.65
C THR A 104 -3.35 -4.94 -4.09
N MET A 105 -4.37 -4.98 -4.94
CA MET A 105 -5.74 -4.55 -4.60
C MET A 105 -6.72 -5.70 -4.36
N ARG A 106 -6.24 -6.94 -4.42
CA ARG A 106 -7.03 -8.15 -4.18
C ARG A 106 -6.36 -9.02 -3.15
N ALA A 107 -7.14 -9.61 -2.26
CA ALA A 107 -6.68 -10.68 -1.41
C ALA A 107 -6.57 -11.99 -2.21
N MET A 108 -5.85 -12.94 -1.65
CA MET A 108 -5.77 -14.32 -2.13
C MET A 108 -6.37 -15.26 -1.09
N ASN A 109 -6.93 -16.38 -1.57
CA ASN A 109 -7.33 -17.46 -0.69
C ASN A 109 -6.11 -18.30 -0.23
N GLU A 110 -6.34 -19.30 0.59
CA GLU A 110 -5.29 -20.19 1.13
C GLU A 110 -4.48 -20.91 0.05
N ASN A 111 -5.06 -21.09 -1.14
CA ASN A 111 -4.40 -21.72 -2.29
C ASN A 111 -3.73 -20.73 -3.24
N GLY A 112 -3.54 -19.48 -2.85
CA GLY A 112 -2.89 -18.45 -3.65
C GLY A 112 -3.71 -17.92 -4.84
N LYS A 113 -5.02 -18.18 -4.89
CA LYS A 113 -5.88 -17.66 -5.96
C LYS A 113 -6.46 -16.31 -5.58
N TRP A 114 -6.43 -15.37 -6.52
CA TRP A 114 -7.02 -14.04 -6.35
C TRP A 114 -8.51 -14.12 -6.09
N LEU A 115 -8.95 -13.44 -5.04
CA LEU A 115 -10.36 -13.27 -4.69
C LEU A 115 -10.97 -12.08 -5.45
N PRO A 116 -12.30 -12.07 -5.71
CA PRO A 116 -12.97 -10.89 -6.22
C PRO A 116 -12.87 -9.73 -5.23
N LYS A 117 -12.78 -8.48 -5.71
CA LYS A 117 -12.78 -7.28 -4.83
C LYS A 117 -14.04 -7.16 -3.99
N ALA A 118 -15.15 -7.67 -4.51
CA ALA A 118 -16.44 -7.67 -3.83
C ALA A 118 -17.29 -8.84 -4.31
N ARG A 119 -18.27 -9.19 -3.52
CA ARG A 119 -19.28 -10.20 -3.81
C ARG A 119 -20.69 -9.62 -3.68
N LYS A 120 -21.63 -10.18 -4.42
CA LYS A 120 -23.05 -9.91 -4.26
C LYS A 120 -23.56 -10.72 -3.08
N VAL A 121 -24.18 -10.09 -2.10
CA VAL A 121 -24.81 -10.72 -0.95
C VAL A 121 -26.30 -10.42 -1.01
N TYR A 122 -27.13 -11.45 -0.83
CA TYR A 122 -28.58 -11.30 -0.79
C TYR A 122 -29.01 -10.91 0.61
N ASP A 123 -29.89 -9.92 0.70
CA ASP A 123 -30.50 -9.51 1.96
C ASP A 123 -31.51 -10.57 2.38
N LEU A 124 -31.47 -10.90 3.66
CA LEU A 124 -32.37 -11.88 4.27
C LEU A 124 -33.38 -11.16 5.16
N ASP A 125 -34.58 -11.74 5.27
CA ASP A 125 -35.60 -11.32 6.23
C ASP A 125 -35.35 -11.95 7.63
N GLU A 126 -36.27 -11.72 8.54
CA GLU A 126 -36.20 -12.21 9.93
C GLU A 126 -36.21 -13.76 10.03
N ASN A 127 -36.70 -14.45 8.99
CA ASN A 127 -36.75 -15.90 8.90
C ASN A 127 -35.53 -16.50 8.19
N GLY A 128 -34.61 -15.64 7.70
CA GLY A 128 -33.44 -16.08 6.94
C GLY A 128 -33.72 -16.32 5.45
N GLU A 129 -34.89 -15.91 4.93
CA GLU A 129 -35.23 -16.03 3.52
C GLU A 129 -34.84 -14.76 2.75
N ARG A 130 -34.55 -14.95 1.44
CA ARG A 130 -34.17 -13.80 0.59
C ARG A 130 -35.34 -12.86 0.40
N ILE A 131 -35.11 -11.57 0.59
CA ILE A 131 -36.10 -10.50 0.38
C ILE A 131 -36.30 -10.31 -1.13
N ARG A 132 -37.57 -10.29 -1.57
CA ARG A 132 -37.95 -10.01 -2.95
C ARG A 132 -38.39 -8.56 -3.09
N LEU A 133 -37.86 -7.88 -4.12
CA LEU A 133 -38.25 -6.51 -4.45
C LEU A 133 -39.59 -6.50 -5.21
N PRO A 134 -40.31 -5.38 -5.25
CA PRO A 134 -41.56 -5.24 -6.06
C PRO A 134 -41.31 -5.51 -7.55
N SER A 135 -40.10 -5.30 -8.06
CA SER A 135 -39.67 -5.65 -9.43
C SER A 135 -39.62 -7.15 -9.70
N GLY A 136 -39.70 -8.00 -8.65
CA GLY A 136 -39.54 -9.43 -8.76
C GLY A 136 -38.07 -9.89 -8.61
N GLU A 137 -37.12 -8.99 -8.51
CA GLU A 137 -35.71 -9.30 -8.28
C GLU A 137 -35.42 -9.54 -6.79
N TRP A 138 -34.33 -10.26 -6.49
CA TRP A 138 -33.85 -10.45 -5.13
C TRP A 138 -33.10 -9.23 -4.66
N LYS A 139 -33.47 -8.70 -3.49
CA LYS A 139 -32.76 -7.62 -2.82
C LYS A 139 -31.34 -8.08 -2.48
N SER A 140 -30.37 -7.26 -2.82
CA SER A 140 -28.95 -7.59 -2.61
C SER A 140 -28.12 -6.33 -2.52
N HIS A 141 -27.00 -6.45 -1.82
CA HIS A 141 -25.99 -5.40 -1.76
C HIS A 141 -24.63 -5.96 -2.16
N LYS A 142 -23.70 -5.05 -2.41
CA LYS A 142 -22.31 -5.36 -2.70
C LYS A 142 -21.52 -5.33 -1.38
N GLU A 143 -20.87 -6.44 -1.05
CA GLU A 143 -19.96 -6.54 0.09
C GLU A 143 -18.52 -6.63 -0.42
N ASN A 144 -17.64 -5.77 0.11
CA ASN A 144 -16.23 -5.83 -0.22
C ASN A 144 -15.57 -7.05 0.45
N THR A 145 -14.72 -7.74 -0.28
CA THR A 145 -13.98 -8.91 0.24
C THR A 145 -12.98 -8.50 1.33
N VAL A 146 -12.43 -7.30 1.21
CA VAL A 146 -11.49 -6.70 2.16
C VAL A 146 -11.82 -5.23 2.38
N ASP A 147 -11.42 -4.69 3.52
CA ASP A 147 -11.66 -3.29 3.92
C ASP A 147 -10.52 -2.33 3.53
N TRP A 148 -9.55 -2.77 2.74
CA TRP A 148 -8.32 -2.01 2.44
C TRP A 148 -8.55 -0.61 1.83
N ASN A 149 -9.76 -0.35 1.31
CA ASN A 149 -10.16 0.96 0.78
C ASN A 149 -10.83 1.87 1.82
N ASP A 150 -10.96 1.42 3.05
CA ASP A 150 -11.52 2.23 4.12
C ASP A 150 -10.60 3.44 4.39
N ARG A 151 -11.20 4.61 4.53
CA ARG A 151 -10.50 5.89 4.78
C ARG A 151 -9.68 5.87 6.07
N LYS A 152 -10.08 5.04 7.07
CA LYS A 152 -9.34 4.88 8.33
C LYS A 152 -7.87 4.53 8.10
N TYR A 153 -7.57 3.77 7.04
CA TYR A 153 -6.19 3.34 6.75
C TYR A 153 -5.25 4.49 6.39
N ALA A 154 -5.75 5.58 5.85
CA ALA A 154 -4.90 6.74 5.58
C ALA A 154 -4.29 7.32 6.88
N GLU A 155 -5.05 7.33 7.97
CA GLU A 155 -4.58 7.80 9.29
C GLU A 155 -3.77 6.72 10.01
N ILE A 156 -4.23 5.46 10.00
CA ILE A 156 -3.52 4.32 10.59
C ILE A 156 -2.11 4.19 9.99
N TRP A 157 -2.00 4.08 8.67
CA TRP A 157 -0.70 3.90 8.02
C TRP A 157 0.25 5.08 8.23
N ARG A 158 -0.27 6.30 8.32
CA ARG A 158 0.53 7.49 8.63
C ARG A 158 1.06 7.45 10.06
N HIS A 159 0.20 7.10 11.02
CA HIS A 159 0.60 6.95 12.42
C HIS A 159 1.62 5.82 12.61
N GLU A 160 1.36 4.64 12.02
CA GLU A 160 2.27 3.50 12.11
C GLU A 160 3.63 3.76 11.43
N TRP A 161 3.64 4.62 10.40
CA TRP A 161 4.89 5.09 9.82
C TRP A 161 5.70 5.94 10.81
N GLU A 162 5.05 6.87 11.49
CA GLU A 162 5.66 7.66 12.56
C GLU A 162 6.28 6.76 13.63
N VAL A 163 5.52 5.77 14.11
CA VAL A 163 5.96 4.83 15.14
C VAL A 163 7.18 4.03 14.66
N SER A 164 7.10 3.47 13.45
CA SER A 164 8.18 2.65 12.87
C SER A 164 9.45 3.46 12.65
N ALA A 165 9.34 4.64 12.04
CA ALA A 165 10.48 5.50 11.76
C ALA A 165 11.15 6.00 13.06
N ASN A 166 10.35 6.39 14.06
CA ASN A 166 10.86 6.85 15.36
C ASN A 166 11.57 5.73 16.12
N LYS A 167 11.10 4.49 16.05
CA LYS A 167 11.77 3.31 16.61
C LYS A 167 13.17 3.12 16.00
N TYR A 168 13.31 3.27 14.68
CA TYR A 168 14.59 3.15 13.99
C TYR A 168 15.53 4.32 14.32
N LEU A 169 15.02 5.55 14.41
CA LEU A 169 15.79 6.71 14.82
C LEU A 169 16.34 6.52 16.25
N GLU A 170 15.52 6.06 17.18
CA GLU A 170 15.92 5.78 18.55
C GLU A 170 16.99 4.69 18.63
N ALA A 171 16.79 3.56 17.92
CA ALA A 171 17.77 2.47 17.87
C ALA A 171 19.14 2.90 17.32
N ASN A 172 19.16 3.95 16.47
CA ASN A 172 20.38 4.54 15.92
C ASN A 172 20.87 5.77 16.71
N ASN A 173 20.39 5.98 17.92
CA ASN A 173 20.76 7.11 18.81
C ASN A 173 20.55 8.49 18.14
N ARG A 174 19.49 8.63 17.33
CA ARG A 174 19.09 9.90 16.71
C ARG A 174 18.06 10.60 17.60
N PRO A 175 18.26 11.89 17.93
CA PRO A 175 17.31 12.64 18.77
C PRO A 175 16.07 13.10 18.02
N GLU A 176 16.13 13.17 16.68
CA GLU A 176 15.04 13.61 15.82
C GLU A 176 13.85 12.67 15.91
N ARG A 177 12.64 13.22 15.77
CA ARG A 177 11.40 12.45 15.78
C ARG A 177 10.44 12.99 14.72
N LEU A 178 9.77 12.06 14.04
CA LEU A 178 8.66 12.36 13.14
C LEU A 178 7.39 12.55 13.96
N ASP A 179 6.57 13.52 13.56
CA ASP A 179 5.19 13.68 14.00
C ASP A 179 4.31 13.87 12.76
N MET A 180 3.52 12.84 12.43
CA MET A 180 2.69 12.81 11.22
C MET A 180 1.30 13.43 11.39
N ARG A 181 1.03 14.03 12.57
CA ARG A 181 -0.19 14.79 12.79
C ARG A 181 -0.19 16.06 11.94
N SER A 182 -1.36 16.61 11.64
CA SER A 182 -1.45 17.93 10.99
C SER A 182 -0.84 19.03 11.88
N TYR A 183 -0.32 20.08 11.30
CA TYR A 183 0.26 21.21 12.05
C TYR A 183 -0.70 21.76 13.11
N ALA A 184 -1.98 21.84 12.81
CA ALA A 184 -2.99 22.25 13.79
C ALA A 184 -3.08 21.29 14.99
N ARG A 185 -3.00 19.97 14.76
CA ARG A 185 -3.00 18.95 15.84
C ARG A 185 -1.69 18.93 16.62
N GLN A 186 -0.59 19.41 16.03
CA GLN A 186 0.71 19.61 16.70
C GLN A 186 0.76 20.94 17.49
N GLY A 187 -0.26 21.81 17.35
CA GLY A 187 -0.27 23.15 17.94
C GLY A 187 0.67 24.13 17.24
N LEU A 188 1.06 23.84 15.98
CA LEU A 188 1.93 24.69 15.19
C LEU A 188 1.10 25.61 14.28
N ASP A 189 1.39 26.92 14.36
CA ASP A 189 0.82 27.92 13.44
C ASP A 189 1.61 27.93 12.12
N LYS A 190 1.40 26.86 11.32
CA LYS A 190 2.01 26.70 10.00
C LYS A 190 0.96 26.34 8.97
N ILE A 191 1.07 26.96 7.79
CA ILE A 191 0.24 26.59 6.64
C ILE A 191 0.90 25.39 5.94
N PRO A 192 0.14 24.29 5.71
CA PRO A 192 0.65 23.16 4.95
C PRO A 192 1.08 23.56 3.55
N THR A 193 2.19 23.05 3.08
CA THR A 193 2.62 23.22 1.69
C THR A 193 1.67 22.50 0.74
N VAL A 194 1.36 23.12 -0.39
CA VAL A 194 0.58 22.51 -1.47
C VAL A 194 1.56 21.98 -2.52
N HIS A 195 1.44 20.69 -2.85
CA HIS A 195 2.22 20.13 -3.95
C HIS A 195 1.66 20.64 -5.29
N LEU A 196 2.43 21.45 -5.98
CA LEU A 196 2.02 22.08 -7.24
C LEU A 196 2.16 21.15 -8.45
N GLY A 197 2.75 19.98 -8.27
CA GLY A 197 3.05 19.06 -9.37
C GLY A 197 4.31 19.47 -10.16
N PRO A 198 4.74 18.66 -11.12
CA PRO A 198 5.73 19.09 -12.09
C PRO A 198 5.09 20.09 -13.06
N GLU A 199 5.79 21.18 -13.36
CA GLU A 199 5.43 22.10 -14.44
C GLU A 199 5.48 21.43 -15.81
#